data_256baf6439545c07f1db4b68a21b0c2a
#
_entry.id   256baf6439545c07f1db4b68a21b0c2a
#
_cell.length_a   1.000
_cell.length_b   1.000
_cell.length_c   1.000
_cell.angle_alpha   90.00
_cell.angle_beta   90.00
_cell.angle_gamma   90.00
#
_symmetry.space_group_name_H-M   'P 1'
#
loop_
_entity.id
_entity.type
_entity.pdbx_description
1 polymer ?
#
loop_
_entity_poly.entity_id
_entity_poly.type
_entity_poly.pdbx_seq_one_letter_code
_entity_poly.pdbx_strand_id
1 'polypeptide(L)'
;MTEALSIFPKDVNLLYLRSMSVDGRETFNKMEADLRSILDLDFSNPTALNALGYSMLIYTDRTNEAYDLIKKAYDLNPSDPATIDSLGWAHFKLGNIQDALYFLRRAYQLNKDAEIAAHLGEVLWSLEKREEAVKVISGSYKEYPKNDTLIKTIRRLNLNIESES
;
A
#
# COMPACT_ATOMS: atom_id res chain seq x y z
N MET A 1 1.36 5.50 -24.26
CA MET A 1 1.16 6.32 -23.04
C MET A 1 1.96 7.63 -23.07
N THR A 2 3.26 7.61 -23.32
CA THR A 2 4.10 8.82 -23.44
C THR A 2 3.61 9.75 -24.55
N GLU A 3 3.19 9.22 -25.69
CA GLU A 3 2.63 9.96 -26.84
C GLU A 3 1.28 10.61 -26.48
N ALA A 4 0.39 9.92 -25.76
CA ALA A 4 -0.88 10.51 -25.30
C ALA A 4 -0.65 11.68 -24.34
N LEU A 5 0.33 11.58 -23.43
CA LEU A 5 0.68 12.66 -22.51
C LEU A 5 1.42 13.82 -23.21
N SER A 6 2.00 13.63 -24.38
CA SER A 6 2.53 14.75 -25.18
C SER A 6 1.40 15.62 -25.77
N ILE A 7 0.22 15.03 -25.97
CA ILE A 7 -0.97 15.73 -26.49
C ILE A 7 -1.80 16.29 -25.33
N PHE A 8 -1.94 15.51 -24.25
CA PHE A 8 -2.74 15.83 -23.06
C PHE A 8 -1.88 15.80 -21.78
N PRO A 9 -0.97 16.77 -21.59
CA PRO A 9 0.05 16.70 -20.52
C PRO A 9 -0.51 16.82 -19.10
N LYS A 10 -1.76 17.25 -18.95
CA LYS A 10 -2.45 17.41 -17.66
C LYS A 10 -3.65 16.50 -17.49
N ASP A 11 -3.76 15.45 -18.29
CA ASP A 11 -4.80 14.44 -18.09
C ASP A 11 -4.50 13.59 -16.86
N VAL A 12 -5.36 13.73 -15.84
CA VAL A 12 -5.21 13.06 -14.53
C VAL A 12 -5.17 11.54 -14.66
N ASN A 13 -5.99 10.96 -15.55
CA ASN A 13 -6.04 9.51 -15.73
C ASN A 13 -4.76 9.00 -16.38
N LEU A 14 -4.24 9.72 -17.40
CA LEU A 14 -3.00 9.35 -18.05
C LEU A 14 -1.79 9.50 -17.12
N LEU A 15 -1.74 10.57 -16.31
CA LEU A 15 -0.71 10.75 -15.29
C LEU A 15 -0.76 9.63 -14.26
N TYR A 16 -1.95 9.29 -13.76
CA TYR A 16 -2.13 8.22 -12.79
C TYR A 16 -1.72 6.86 -13.39
N LEU A 17 -2.18 6.52 -14.59
CA LEU A 17 -1.78 5.28 -15.27
C LEU A 17 -0.27 5.21 -15.49
N ARG A 18 0.39 6.31 -15.82
CA ARG A 18 1.84 6.34 -15.97
C ARG A 18 2.54 6.13 -14.63
N SER A 19 2.07 6.79 -13.58
CA SER A 19 2.63 6.63 -12.23
C SER A 19 2.56 5.18 -11.75
N MET A 20 1.45 4.48 -12.03
CA MET A 20 1.24 3.08 -11.64
C MET A 20 1.92 2.06 -12.57
N SER A 21 2.37 2.48 -13.76
CA SER A 21 3.04 1.59 -14.73
C SER A 21 4.54 1.41 -14.50
N VAL A 22 5.08 2.12 -13.53
CA VAL A 22 6.50 2.06 -13.15
C VAL A 22 6.62 1.50 -11.75
N ASP A 23 7.50 0.53 -11.57
CA ASP A 23 7.79 -0.10 -10.29
C ASP A 23 9.30 0.00 -10.01
N GLY A 24 9.62 0.16 -8.74
CA GLY A 24 10.98 0.21 -8.24
C GLY A 24 11.49 1.59 -7.84
N ARG A 25 12.54 1.56 -7.01
CA ARG A 25 13.16 2.76 -6.43
C ARG A 25 13.72 3.71 -7.51
N GLU A 26 14.25 3.18 -8.60
CA GLU A 26 14.84 3.98 -9.68
C GLU A 26 13.79 4.81 -10.46
N THR A 27 12.56 4.34 -10.49
CA THR A 27 11.45 4.99 -11.21
C THR A 27 10.57 5.83 -10.30
N PHE A 28 10.78 5.75 -8.97
CA PHE A 28 9.98 6.49 -7.99
C PHE A 28 9.93 8.00 -8.26
N ASN A 29 11.04 8.63 -8.68
CA ASN A 29 11.05 10.06 -8.99
C ASN A 29 10.04 10.45 -10.09
N LYS A 30 9.85 9.60 -11.09
CA LYS A 30 8.85 9.82 -12.15
C LYS A 30 7.43 9.64 -11.62
N MET A 31 7.21 8.59 -10.84
CA MET A 31 5.94 8.33 -10.17
C MET A 31 5.56 9.51 -9.26
N GLU A 32 6.49 9.96 -8.40
CA GLU A 32 6.28 11.12 -7.54
C GLU A 32 5.94 12.38 -8.33
N ALA A 33 6.66 12.67 -9.43
CA ALA A 33 6.40 13.84 -10.27
C ALA A 33 5.00 13.81 -10.89
N ASP A 34 4.54 12.64 -11.35
CA ASP A 34 3.21 12.48 -11.93
C ASP A 34 2.11 12.66 -10.88
N LEU A 35 2.26 12.01 -9.71
CA LEU A 35 1.29 12.12 -8.63
C LEU A 35 1.22 13.54 -8.06
N ARG A 36 2.37 14.24 -7.94
CA ARG A 36 2.37 15.66 -7.56
C ARG A 36 1.70 16.53 -8.61
N SER A 37 1.88 16.25 -9.91
CA SER A 37 1.19 16.97 -10.98
C SER A 37 -0.34 16.79 -10.90
N ILE A 38 -0.83 15.63 -10.49
CA ILE A 38 -2.24 15.41 -10.21
C ILE A 38 -2.68 16.27 -9.01
N LEU A 39 -1.89 16.32 -7.94
CA LEU A 39 -2.20 17.10 -6.74
C LEU A 39 -2.11 18.61 -6.97
N ASP A 40 -1.33 19.08 -7.95
CA ASP A 40 -1.30 20.48 -8.37
C ASP A 40 -2.61 20.88 -9.09
N LEU A 41 -3.29 19.91 -9.74
CA LEU A 41 -4.59 20.14 -10.39
C LEU A 41 -5.76 19.96 -9.42
N ASP A 42 -5.64 18.99 -8.51
CA ASP A 42 -6.62 18.67 -7.47
C ASP A 42 -5.89 18.27 -6.18
N PHE A 43 -5.62 19.25 -5.32
CA PHE A 43 -4.90 19.08 -4.06
C PHE A 43 -5.62 18.19 -3.04
N SER A 44 -6.87 17.85 -3.28
CA SER A 44 -7.71 16.98 -2.45
C SER A 44 -8.04 15.64 -3.11
N ASN A 45 -7.34 15.25 -4.16
CA ASN A 45 -7.52 13.95 -4.79
C ASN A 45 -7.07 12.81 -3.86
N PRO A 46 -7.99 12.04 -3.25
CA PRO A 46 -7.63 11.07 -2.23
C PRO A 46 -6.82 9.90 -2.81
N THR A 47 -7.09 9.53 -4.07
CA THR A 47 -6.35 8.44 -4.76
C THR A 47 -4.90 8.84 -4.99
N ALA A 48 -4.64 10.05 -5.46
CA ALA A 48 -3.28 10.54 -5.69
C ALA A 48 -2.52 10.74 -4.38
N LEU A 49 -3.18 11.27 -3.34
CA LEU A 49 -2.61 11.40 -2.00
C LEU A 49 -2.19 10.05 -1.42
N ASN A 50 -3.08 9.06 -1.48
CA ASN A 50 -2.78 7.72 -0.98
C ASN A 50 -1.67 7.04 -1.79
N ALA A 51 -1.73 7.09 -3.12
CA ALA A 51 -0.73 6.48 -4.00
C ALA A 51 0.66 7.07 -3.76
N LEU A 52 0.76 8.40 -3.62
CA LEU A 52 2.03 9.08 -3.34
C LEU A 52 2.57 8.69 -1.96
N GLY A 53 1.74 8.77 -0.93
CA GLY A 53 2.14 8.42 0.44
C GLY A 53 2.57 6.97 0.55
N TYR A 54 1.81 6.03 0.00
CA TYR A 54 2.16 4.61 0.03
C TYR A 54 3.48 4.33 -0.73
N SER A 55 3.64 4.91 -1.91
CA SER A 55 4.89 4.76 -2.68
C SER A 55 6.10 5.30 -1.93
N MET A 56 5.95 6.41 -1.19
CA MET A 56 7.00 6.93 -0.31
C MET A 56 7.38 5.94 0.79
N LEU A 57 6.41 5.25 1.43
CA LEU A 57 6.69 4.23 2.46
C LEU A 57 7.49 3.05 1.92
N ILE A 58 7.33 2.74 0.63
CA ILE A 58 8.01 1.59 -0.01
C ILE A 58 9.40 1.97 -0.53
N TYR A 59 9.56 3.16 -1.11
CA TYR A 59 10.76 3.50 -1.88
C TYR A 59 11.68 4.52 -1.22
N THR A 60 11.24 5.18 -0.13
CA THR A 60 11.99 6.25 0.54
C THR A 60 11.99 6.10 2.06
N ASP A 61 12.78 6.94 2.74
CA ASP A 61 12.79 7.05 4.20
C ASP A 61 11.91 8.24 4.69
N ARG A 62 11.06 8.81 3.81
CA ARG A 62 10.20 9.97 4.08
C ARG A 62 8.90 9.56 4.78
N THR A 63 9.00 8.78 5.84
CA THR A 63 7.85 8.12 6.50
C THR A 63 6.85 9.11 7.07
N ASN A 64 7.29 10.23 7.68
CA ASN A 64 6.38 11.24 8.24
C ASN A 64 5.58 11.94 7.14
N GLU A 65 6.22 12.36 6.04
CA GLU A 65 5.53 12.98 4.90
C GLU A 65 4.53 12.00 4.27
N ALA A 66 4.92 10.74 4.12
CA ALA A 66 4.04 9.68 3.64
C ALA A 66 2.80 9.53 4.53
N TYR A 67 2.99 9.50 5.85
CA TYR A 67 1.90 9.44 6.81
C TYR A 67 0.94 10.63 6.66
N ASP A 68 1.45 11.86 6.54
CA ASP A 68 0.61 13.07 6.40
C ASP A 68 -0.25 13.01 5.13
N LEU A 69 0.31 12.55 4.00
CA LEU A 69 -0.41 12.37 2.74
C LEU A 69 -1.51 11.30 2.86
N ILE A 70 -1.18 10.14 3.42
CA ILE A 70 -2.13 9.03 3.62
C ILE A 70 -3.23 9.44 4.60
N LYS A 71 -2.87 10.12 5.69
CA LYS A 71 -3.83 10.63 6.67
C LYS A 71 -4.82 11.60 6.03
N LYS A 72 -4.34 12.51 5.18
CA LYS A 72 -5.20 13.42 4.42
C LYS A 72 -6.12 12.65 3.47
N ALA A 73 -5.62 11.62 2.78
CA ALA A 73 -6.44 10.76 1.93
C ALA A 73 -7.54 10.05 2.74
N TYR A 74 -7.19 9.52 3.90
CA TYR A 74 -8.12 8.87 4.82
C TYR A 74 -9.21 9.82 5.33
N ASP A 75 -8.85 11.06 5.67
CA ASP A 75 -9.83 12.07 6.14
C ASP A 75 -10.84 12.44 5.03
N LEU A 76 -10.43 12.36 3.76
CA LEU A 76 -11.29 12.60 2.61
C LEU A 76 -12.17 11.39 2.25
N ASN A 77 -11.67 10.17 2.44
CA ASN A 77 -12.40 8.93 2.17
C ASN A 77 -12.08 7.83 3.22
N PRO A 78 -12.69 7.90 4.41
CA PRO A 78 -12.37 7.00 5.53
C PRO A 78 -12.90 5.58 5.37
N SER A 79 -13.59 5.26 4.27
CA SER A 79 -14.15 3.93 4.00
C SER A 79 -13.37 3.14 2.93
N ASP A 80 -12.37 3.75 2.29
CA ASP A 80 -11.57 3.08 1.27
C ASP A 80 -10.58 2.08 1.89
N PRO A 81 -10.70 0.76 1.60
CA PRO A 81 -9.85 -0.25 2.20
C PRO A 81 -8.36 -0.06 1.91
N ALA A 82 -8.01 0.41 0.69
CA ALA A 82 -6.63 0.62 0.30
C ALA A 82 -5.99 1.78 1.10
N THR A 83 -6.73 2.85 1.32
CA THR A 83 -6.27 3.98 2.14
C THR A 83 -6.17 3.60 3.61
N ILE A 84 -7.11 2.80 4.14
CA ILE A 84 -7.05 2.29 5.51
C ILE A 84 -5.84 1.38 5.71
N ASP A 85 -5.54 0.51 4.75
CA ASP A 85 -4.35 -0.34 4.74
C ASP A 85 -3.06 0.50 4.74
N SER A 86 -2.95 1.45 3.83
CA SER A 86 -1.81 2.37 3.76
C SER A 86 -1.58 3.12 5.08
N LEU A 87 -2.66 3.56 5.74
CA LEU A 87 -2.58 4.24 7.04
C LEU A 87 -2.08 3.28 8.12
N GLY A 88 -2.60 2.07 8.15
CA GLY A 88 -2.12 1.02 9.06
C GLY A 88 -0.64 0.71 8.84
N TRP A 89 -0.22 0.59 7.58
CA TRP A 89 1.17 0.36 7.22
C TRP A 89 2.08 1.53 7.61
N ALA A 90 1.63 2.77 7.41
CA ALA A 90 2.35 3.98 7.87
C ALA A 90 2.54 3.99 9.39
N HIS A 91 1.51 3.65 10.17
CA HIS A 91 1.62 3.49 11.62
C HIS A 91 2.65 2.43 12.00
N PHE A 92 2.68 1.29 11.29
CA PHE A 92 3.67 0.25 11.52
C PHE A 92 5.11 0.75 11.30
N LYS A 93 5.34 1.46 10.19
CA LYS A 93 6.64 2.07 9.87
C LYS A 93 7.08 3.13 10.88
N LEU A 94 6.13 3.81 11.53
CA LEU A 94 6.37 4.78 12.60
C LEU A 94 6.53 4.13 14.00
N GLY A 95 6.38 2.80 14.12
CA GLY A 95 6.45 2.10 15.40
C GLY A 95 5.16 2.13 16.23
N ASN A 96 4.08 2.69 15.70
CA ASN A 96 2.76 2.76 16.34
C ASN A 96 1.98 1.44 16.14
N ILE A 97 2.48 0.35 16.73
CA ILE A 97 2.05 -1.01 16.39
C ILE A 97 0.57 -1.28 16.70
N GLN A 98 0.01 -0.69 17.76
CA GLN A 98 -1.40 -0.91 18.13
C GLN A 98 -2.34 -0.21 17.14
N ASP A 99 -2.02 1.00 16.70
CA ASP A 99 -2.77 1.70 15.67
C ASP A 99 -2.66 0.98 14.32
N ALA A 100 -1.46 0.49 13.98
CA ALA A 100 -1.25 -0.34 12.80
C ALA A 100 -2.18 -1.56 12.79
N LEU A 101 -2.24 -2.31 13.90
CA LEU A 101 -3.11 -3.48 14.02
C LEU A 101 -4.59 -3.10 13.88
N TYR A 102 -5.02 -1.99 14.48
CA TYR A 102 -6.39 -1.51 14.40
C TYR A 102 -6.81 -1.21 12.96
N PHE A 103 -6.01 -0.40 12.23
CA PHE A 103 -6.33 -0.03 10.85
C PHE A 103 -6.23 -1.22 9.89
N LEU A 104 -5.20 -2.06 10.00
CA LEU A 104 -5.02 -3.22 9.13
C LEU A 104 -6.11 -4.29 9.32
N ARG A 105 -6.56 -4.54 10.54
CA ARG A 105 -7.72 -5.40 10.78
C ARG A 105 -8.98 -4.85 10.15
N ARG A 106 -9.20 -3.54 10.26
CA ARG A 106 -10.36 -2.88 9.64
C ARG A 106 -10.29 -2.96 8.11
N ALA A 107 -9.13 -2.70 7.50
CA ALA A 107 -8.93 -2.85 6.06
C ALA A 107 -9.24 -4.28 5.60
N TYR A 108 -8.70 -5.28 6.31
CA TYR A 108 -8.88 -6.70 5.99
C TYR A 108 -10.33 -7.19 6.18
N GLN A 109 -11.09 -6.60 7.10
CA GLN A 109 -12.52 -6.88 7.24
C GLN A 109 -13.34 -6.34 6.06
N LEU A 110 -12.94 -5.19 5.50
CA LEU A 110 -13.60 -4.55 4.36
C LEU A 110 -13.22 -5.22 3.04
N ASN A 111 -11.96 -5.59 2.88
CA ASN A 111 -11.44 -6.24 1.68
C ASN A 111 -10.31 -7.22 2.05
N LYS A 112 -10.49 -8.50 1.72
CA LYS A 112 -9.49 -9.55 1.94
C LYS A 112 -8.46 -9.60 0.81
N ASP A 113 -7.90 -8.46 0.46
CA ASP A 113 -6.85 -8.34 -0.55
C ASP A 113 -5.52 -8.94 -0.06
N ALA A 114 -4.70 -9.41 -1.00
CA ALA A 114 -3.43 -10.08 -0.71
C ALA A 114 -2.39 -9.15 -0.08
N GLU A 115 -2.37 -7.88 -0.46
CA GLU A 115 -1.45 -6.88 0.09
C GLU A 115 -1.85 -6.52 1.52
N ILE A 116 -3.14 -6.30 1.76
CA ILE A 116 -3.69 -6.07 3.11
C ILE A 116 -3.40 -7.26 4.03
N ALA A 117 -3.55 -8.49 3.52
CA ALA A 117 -3.23 -9.70 4.27
C ALA A 117 -1.74 -9.79 4.63
N ALA A 118 -0.86 -9.40 3.71
CA ALA A 118 0.57 -9.38 3.94
C ALA A 118 0.95 -8.37 5.04
N HIS A 119 0.44 -7.13 4.97
CA HIS A 119 0.67 -6.10 5.98
C HIS A 119 0.13 -6.50 7.35
N LEU A 120 -1.11 -6.99 7.42
CA LEU A 120 -1.71 -7.47 8.67
C LEU A 120 -0.90 -8.64 9.26
N GLY A 121 -0.49 -9.58 8.42
CA GLY A 121 0.33 -10.72 8.83
C GLY A 121 1.65 -10.28 9.45
N GLU A 122 2.32 -9.28 8.89
CA GLU A 122 3.56 -8.74 9.45
C GLU A 122 3.38 -8.09 10.82
N VAL A 123 2.33 -7.28 10.96
CA VAL A 123 2.04 -6.63 12.25
C VAL A 123 1.68 -7.67 13.31
N LEU A 124 0.85 -8.65 12.97
CA LEU A 124 0.53 -9.76 13.88
C LEU A 124 1.79 -10.55 14.27
N TRP A 125 2.68 -10.79 13.31
CA TRP A 125 3.96 -11.47 13.56
C TRP A 125 4.85 -10.69 14.51
N SER A 126 4.94 -9.37 14.36
CA SER A 126 5.70 -8.49 15.25
C SER A 126 5.16 -8.44 16.68
N LEU A 127 3.86 -8.73 16.84
CA LEU A 127 3.18 -8.82 18.13
C LEU A 127 3.18 -10.24 18.73
N GLU A 128 4.01 -11.15 18.20
CA GLU A 128 4.08 -12.57 18.60
C GLU A 128 2.75 -13.34 18.44
N LYS A 129 1.78 -12.81 17.69
CA LYS A 129 0.51 -13.48 17.35
C LYS A 129 0.70 -14.43 16.16
N ARG A 130 1.60 -15.40 16.32
CA ARG A 130 2.09 -16.27 15.25
C ARG A 130 0.99 -17.05 14.54
N GLU A 131 0.10 -17.67 15.30
CA GLU A 131 -1.00 -18.46 14.73
C GLU A 131 -1.96 -17.62 13.89
N GLU A 132 -2.33 -16.42 14.37
CA GLU A 132 -3.19 -15.50 13.64
C GLU A 132 -2.51 -14.99 12.36
N ALA A 133 -1.22 -14.65 12.43
CA ALA A 133 -0.43 -14.24 11.28
C ALA A 133 -0.38 -15.32 10.20
N VAL A 134 -0.04 -16.56 10.59
CA VAL A 134 0.01 -17.71 9.66
C VAL A 134 -1.37 -17.94 9.03
N LYS A 135 -2.45 -17.89 9.81
CA LYS A 135 -3.81 -18.08 9.31
C LYS A 135 -4.19 -17.04 8.26
N VAL A 136 -3.90 -15.76 8.51
CA VAL A 136 -4.22 -14.66 7.57
C VAL A 136 -3.40 -14.82 6.28
N ILE A 137 -2.08 -15.02 6.40
CA ILE A 137 -1.18 -15.14 5.26
C ILE A 137 -1.47 -16.38 4.43
N SER A 138 -1.63 -17.56 5.08
CA SER A 138 -1.91 -18.82 4.36
C SER A 138 -3.28 -18.81 3.68
N GLY A 139 -4.30 -18.24 4.34
CA GLY A 139 -5.61 -18.08 3.74
C GLY A 139 -5.56 -17.23 2.48
N SER A 140 -4.88 -16.10 2.52
CA SER A 140 -4.71 -15.23 1.36
C SER A 140 -3.82 -15.86 0.27
N TYR A 141 -2.78 -16.60 0.65
CA TYR A 141 -1.90 -17.26 -0.32
C TYR A 141 -2.63 -18.34 -1.15
N LYS A 142 -3.61 -19.03 -0.58
CA LYS A 142 -4.46 -19.98 -1.33
C LYS A 142 -5.26 -19.30 -2.44
N GLU A 143 -5.70 -18.07 -2.24
CA GLU A 143 -6.47 -17.29 -3.22
C GLU A 143 -5.56 -16.54 -4.22
N TYR A 144 -4.40 -16.05 -3.75
CA TYR A 144 -3.48 -15.20 -4.51
C TYR A 144 -2.04 -15.75 -4.52
N PRO A 145 -1.77 -16.97 -5.03
CA PRO A 145 -0.47 -17.63 -4.90
C PRO A 145 0.65 -16.96 -5.71
N LYS A 146 0.32 -16.01 -6.59
CA LYS A 146 1.27 -15.27 -7.42
C LYS A 146 1.45 -13.81 -6.98
N ASN A 147 0.84 -13.40 -5.86
CA ASN A 147 1.01 -12.02 -5.38
C ASN A 147 2.41 -11.82 -4.81
N ASP A 148 3.15 -10.87 -5.37
CA ASP A 148 4.56 -10.61 -5.03
C ASP A 148 4.75 -10.14 -3.59
N THR A 149 3.87 -9.25 -3.10
CA THR A 149 3.95 -8.73 -1.72
C THR A 149 3.77 -9.86 -0.72
N LEU A 150 2.78 -10.72 -0.95
CA LEU A 150 2.51 -11.86 -0.09
C LEU A 150 3.66 -12.88 -0.10
N ILE A 151 4.21 -13.19 -1.29
CA ILE A 151 5.38 -14.09 -1.44
C ILE A 151 6.61 -13.51 -0.71
N LYS A 152 6.88 -12.22 -0.86
CA LYS A 152 7.98 -11.54 -0.17
C LYS A 152 7.80 -11.59 1.35
N THR A 153 6.57 -11.39 1.85
CA THR A 153 6.25 -11.49 3.27
C THR A 153 6.45 -12.90 3.82
N ILE A 154 5.95 -13.93 3.12
CA ILE A 154 6.14 -15.34 3.48
C ILE A 154 7.65 -15.67 3.63
N ARG A 155 8.46 -15.25 2.66
CA ARG A 155 9.91 -15.47 2.68
C ARG A 155 10.60 -14.72 3.83
N ARG A 156 10.26 -13.45 4.05
CA ARG A 156 10.84 -12.59 5.09
C ARG A 156 10.53 -13.14 6.50
N LEU A 157 9.32 -13.62 6.71
CA LEU A 157 8.88 -14.20 7.98
C LEU A 157 9.30 -15.68 8.14
N ASN A 158 9.93 -16.25 7.12
CA ASN A 158 10.35 -17.65 7.06
C ASN A 158 9.19 -18.63 7.37
N LEU A 159 8.02 -18.35 6.76
CA LEU A 159 6.84 -19.18 6.96
C LEU A 159 6.89 -20.42 6.05
N ASN A 160 6.68 -21.59 6.66
CA ASN A 160 6.47 -22.82 5.91
C ASN A 160 4.98 -22.96 5.59
N ILE A 161 4.56 -22.40 4.44
CA ILE A 161 3.18 -22.53 3.95
C ILE A 161 3.23 -23.61 2.87
N GLU A 162 2.76 -24.81 3.24
CA GLU A 162 2.60 -25.89 2.27
C GLU A 162 1.53 -25.48 1.26
N SER A 163 1.89 -25.49 -0.02
CA SER A 163 0.92 -25.46 -1.11
C SER A 163 0.20 -26.82 -1.08
N GLU A 164 -0.96 -26.89 -0.46
CA GLU A 164 -1.84 -28.04 -0.63
C GLU A 164 -2.12 -28.18 -2.14
N SER A 165 -1.57 -29.25 -2.70
CA SER A 165 -1.68 -29.67 -4.11
C SER A 165 -3.14 -30.04 -4.44
#